data_562b1173f5c3347bad79b194a9a97fab
#
_entry.id   562b1173f5c3347bad79b194a9a97fab
#
_cell.length_a   1.000
_cell.length_b   1.000
_cell.length_c   1.000
_cell.angle_alpha   90.00
_cell.angle_beta   90.00
_cell.angle_gamma   90.00
#
_symmetry.space_group_name_H-M   'P 1'
#
loop_
_entity.id
_entity.type
_entity.pdbx_description
1 polymer ?
#
loop_
_entity_poly.entity_id
_entity_poly.type
_entity_poly.pdbx_seq_one_letter_code
_entity_poly.pdbx_strand_id
1 'polypeptide(L)'
;MLSKKIKGISSLIGSILIHLIIGNIFSFSNFIPYLDSYLHLKNIELKKLKLYFIAPIGIAIHNALPSITGYLDHLLGTRILLLCAVILISISQFLMFTYTTKFYCMIISYILFGIGNSFTYFQTMKNCWKYFPNKKGLITGMILSSFGLSAFIFTSIGDFIINKDHIEPINGYYQKEICEKFITYTKFFFWCVVIFGFIAVLLVFPYDIKYEEELKESIDEEFESNYKILPTDSDSYNSNSKPNTNNVPTNNNSNGDDKDDYPSLFKCLYSLDFLICLITVGCTLLFGFLLTNTYRTFGKEKGINDSILQNLSKCFTLTNTFTRILWGLILDKFGFTIPYLIVCINQVICSFFLCKASNNANLYFLVCCFGVFSFAGHVTIFPNVINKKFGVDNSVVLLGICGILGAISCLLGPILTIKIIKDLEDYEIIYLIGSICSAISAFFTLFIKYEKKKA
;
A
#
# COMPACT_ATOMS: atom_id res chain seq x y z
N MET A 1 -19.46 -16.13 20.59
CA MET A 1 -18.79 -14.95 20.00
C MET A 1 -17.37 -15.28 19.57
N LEU A 2 -16.86 -14.72 18.43
CA LEU A 2 -15.47 -14.93 17.98
C LEU A 2 -14.52 -14.11 18.88
N SER A 3 -13.43 -14.74 19.38
CA SER A 3 -12.42 -14.04 20.17
C SER A 3 -11.76 -12.88 19.39
N LYS A 4 -11.25 -11.86 20.09
CA LYS A 4 -10.53 -10.71 19.50
C LYS A 4 -9.41 -11.18 18.55
N LYS A 5 -8.66 -12.21 18.96
CA LYS A 5 -7.58 -12.80 18.17
C LYS A 5 -8.08 -13.38 16.83
N ILE A 6 -9.21 -14.09 16.85
CA ILE A 6 -9.81 -14.68 15.64
C ILE A 6 -10.32 -13.56 14.73
N LYS A 7 -11.00 -12.54 15.23
CA LYS A 7 -11.45 -11.37 14.45
C LYS A 7 -10.26 -10.65 13.81
N GLY A 8 -9.16 -10.47 14.56
CA GLY A 8 -7.95 -9.83 14.07
C GLY A 8 -7.30 -10.64 12.93
N ILE A 9 -7.12 -11.96 13.10
CA ILE A 9 -6.55 -12.83 12.07
C ILE A 9 -7.47 -12.87 10.85
N SER A 10 -8.76 -13.00 11.02
CA SER A 10 -9.74 -12.96 9.93
C SER A 10 -9.67 -11.65 9.16
N SER A 11 -9.61 -10.50 9.87
CA SER A 11 -9.47 -9.18 9.24
C SER A 11 -8.16 -9.05 8.48
N LEU A 12 -7.07 -9.62 8.97
CA LEU A 12 -5.79 -9.64 8.25
C LEU A 12 -5.88 -10.46 6.97
N ILE A 13 -6.49 -11.64 7.00
CA ILE A 13 -6.71 -12.47 5.82
C ILE A 13 -7.59 -11.74 4.79
N GLY A 14 -8.70 -11.12 5.24
CA GLY A 14 -9.56 -10.32 4.38
C GLY A 14 -8.81 -9.12 3.75
N SER A 15 -7.96 -8.46 4.53
CA SER A 15 -7.11 -7.37 4.04
C SER A 15 -6.09 -7.84 2.99
N ILE A 16 -5.48 -9.00 3.18
CA ILE A 16 -4.57 -9.62 2.21
C ILE A 16 -5.32 -9.95 0.92
N LEU A 17 -6.51 -10.56 1.01
CA LEU A 17 -7.31 -10.92 -0.16
C LEU A 17 -7.72 -9.69 -0.98
N ILE A 18 -8.19 -8.62 -0.35
CA ILE A 18 -8.57 -7.42 -1.10
C ILE A 18 -7.36 -6.73 -1.72
N HIS A 19 -6.20 -6.73 -1.04
CA HIS A 19 -4.97 -6.16 -1.58
C HIS A 19 -4.43 -6.95 -2.78
N LEU A 20 -4.63 -8.28 -2.82
CA LEU A 20 -4.37 -9.09 -4.00
C LEU A 20 -5.24 -8.67 -5.19
N ILE A 21 -6.49 -8.25 -4.97
CA ILE A 21 -7.36 -7.77 -6.06
C ILE A 21 -6.93 -6.39 -6.52
N ILE A 22 -6.81 -5.45 -5.59
CA ILE A 22 -6.60 -4.04 -5.94
C ILE A 22 -5.22 -3.76 -6.54
N GLY A 23 -4.21 -4.59 -6.23
CA GLY A 23 -2.87 -4.47 -6.79
C GLY A 23 -2.79 -4.78 -8.29
N ASN A 24 -3.80 -5.43 -8.87
CA ASN A 24 -3.87 -5.68 -10.31
C ASN A 24 -3.88 -4.40 -11.17
N ILE A 25 -4.13 -3.24 -10.59
CA ILE A 25 -4.03 -1.95 -11.30
C ILE A 25 -2.65 -1.75 -11.97
N PHE A 26 -1.59 -2.33 -11.41
CA PHE A 26 -0.23 -2.26 -11.94
C PHE A 26 0.07 -3.27 -13.06
N SER A 27 -0.77 -4.29 -13.27
CA SER A 27 -0.56 -5.27 -14.34
C SER A 27 -1.00 -4.78 -15.72
N PHE A 28 -1.83 -3.73 -15.79
CA PHE A 28 -2.44 -3.29 -17.04
C PHE A 28 -1.45 -2.95 -18.15
N SER A 29 -0.32 -2.36 -17.81
CA SER A 29 0.73 -2.01 -18.79
C SER A 29 1.24 -3.22 -19.57
N ASN A 30 1.23 -4.42 -18.95
CA ASN A 30 1.64 -5.67 -19.59
C ASN A 30 0.63 -6.16 -20.62
N PHE A 31 -0.62 -5.71 -20.52
CA PHE A 31 -1.70 -6.12 -21.42
C PHE A 31 -1.98 -5.10 -22.55
N ILE A 32 -1.32 -3.94 -22.55
CA ILE A 32 -1.49 -2.92 -23.60
C ILE A 32 -1.24 -3.47 -25.00
N PRO A 33 -0.21 -4.32 -25.29
CA PRO A 33 0.00 -4.87 -26.61
C PRO A 33 -1.18 -5.74 -27.12
N TYR A 34 -1.80 -6.50 -26.23
CA TYR A 34 -2.97 -7.31 -26.56
C TYR A 34 -4.23 -6.44 -26.78
N LEU A 35 -4.41 -5.41 -25.96
CA LEU A 35 -5.49 -4.43 -26.11
C LEU A 35 -5.35 -3.64 -27.40
N ASP A 36 -4.15 -3.17 -27.72
CA ASP A 36 -3.86 -2.44 -28.96
C ASP A 36 -4.18 -3.30 -30.19
N SER A 37 -3.75 -4.56 -30.17
CA SER A 37 -4.05 -5.54 -31.23
C SER A 37 -5.54 -5.82 -31.35
N TYR A 38 -6.28 -5.91 -30.22
CA TYR A 38 -7.72 -6.08 -30.21
C TYR A 38 -8.46 -4.88 -30.81
N LEU A 39 -8.02 -3.66 -30.49
CA LEU A 39 -8.60 -2.43 -31.04
C LEU A 39 -8.33 -2.33 -32.55
N HIS A 40 -7.11 -2.65 -32.98
CA HIS A 40 -6.75 -2.70 -34.40
C HIS A 40 -7.62 -3.71 -35.15
N LEU A 41 -7.86 -4.91 -34.60
CA LEU A 41 -8.80 -5.89 -35.17
C LEU A 41 -10.23 -5.36 -35.34
N LYS A 42 -10.67 -4.43 -34.48
CA LYS A 42 -11.98 -3.77 -34.56
C LYS A 42 -11.98 -2.50 -35.40
N ASN A 43 -10.91 -2.22 -36.17
CA ASN A 43 -10.73 -1.01 -36.97
C ASN A 43 -10.78 0.29 -36.14
N ILE A 44 -10.25 0.24 -34.90
CA ILE A 44 -10.20 1.40 -34.01
C ILE A 44 -8.73 1.79 -33.86
N GLU A 45 -8.37 2.91 -34.47
CA GLU A 45 -7.04 3.48 -34.35
C GLU A 45 -6.98 4.46 -33.16
N LEU A 46 -6.35 4.03 -32.09
CA LEU A 46 -5.97 4.89 -30.97
C LEU A 46 -4.45 5.08 -30.96
N LYS A 47 -4.02 6.35 -30.77
CA LYS A 47 -2.59 6.59 -30.53
C LYS A 47 -2.17 5.78 -29.32
N LYS A 48 -1.14 4.93 -29.44
CA LYS A 48 -0.60 4.08 -28.33
C LYS A 48 -0.42 4.87 -27.04
N LEU A 49 0.02 6.13 -27.15
CA LEU A 49 0.16 7.06 -26.05
C LEU A 49 -1.09 7.15 -25.17
N LYS A 50 -2.31 7.16 -25.75
CA LYS A 50 -3.55 7.25 -24.99
C LYS A 50 -3.76 6.02 -24.10
N LEU A 51 -3.36 4.84 -24.56
CA LEU A 51 -3.49 3.58 -23.80
C LEU A 51 -2.57 3.57 -22.56
N TYR A 52 -1.37 4.13 -22.70
CA TYR A 52 -0.40 4.23 -21.60
C TYR A 52 -0.84 5.16 -20.47
N PHE A 53 -1.82 6.07 -20.67
CA PHE A 53 -2.35 6.93 -19.61
C PHE A 53 -3.50 6.31 -18.80
N ILE A 54 -4.10 5.21 -19.26
CA ILE A 54 -5.27 4.60 -18.60
C ILE A 54 -4.93 4.19 -17.15
N ALA A 55 -3.90 3.36 -16.95
CA ALA A 55 -3.51 2.92 -15.62
C ALA A 55 -2.97 4.06 -14.73
N PRO A 56 -2.09 4.95 -15.19
CA PRO A 56 -1.64 6.10 -14.41
C PRO A 56 -2.77 6.99 -13.87
N ILE A 57 -3.86 7.19 -14.63
CA ILE A 57 -5.03 7.93 -14.15
C ILE A 57 -5.67 7.22 -12.95
N GLY A 58 -5.91 5.92 -13.05
CA GLY A 58 -6.45 5.14 -11.93
C GLY A 58 -5.54 5.14 -10.70
N ILE A 59 -4.23 5.01 -10.91
CA ILE A 59 -3.23 5.05 -9.83
C ILE A 59 -3.15 6.44 -9.19
N ALA A 60 -3.25 7.50 -9.98
CA ALA A 60 -3.27 8.87 -9.45
C ALA A 60 -4.49 9.10 -8.56
N ILE A 61 -5.67 8.64 -8.98
CA ILE A 61 -6.90 8.71 -8.19
C ILE A 61 -6.77 7.88 -6.91
N HIS A 62 -6.25 6.66 -7.00
CA HIS A 62 -5.96 5.82 -5.86
C HIS A 62 -5.09 6.54 -4.81
N ASN A 63 -4.06 7.24 -5.25
CA ASN A 63 -3.15 7.97 -4.35
C ASN A 63 -3.77 9.28 -3.81
N ALA A 64 -4.58 9.99 -4.58
CA ALA A 64 -5.09 11.31 -4.22
C ALA A 64 -6.30 11.27 -3.25
N LEU A 65 -7.11 10.20 -3.29
CA LEU A 65 -8.38 10.14 -2.56
C LEU A 65 -8.34 9.59 -1.12
N PRO A 66 -7.25 9.03 -0.56
CA PRO A 66 -7.29 8.47 0.80
C PRO A 66 -7.68 9.48 1.89
N SER A 67 -7.44 10.79 1.68
CA SER A 67 -7.92 11.83 2.60
C SER A 67 -9.44 11.85 2.71
N ILE A 68 -10.13 11.78 1.58
CA ILE A 68 -11.61 11.73 1.53
C ILE A 68 -12.10 10.40 2.08
N THR A 69 -11.45 9.30 1.74
CA THR A 69 -11.86 7.97 2.20
C THR A 69 -11.64 7.79 3.69
N GLY A 70 -10.63 8.44 4.27
CA GLY A 70 -10.43 8.49 5.72
C GLY A 70 -11.62 9.15 6.45
N TYR A 71 -12.13 10.25 5.90
CA TYR A 71 -13.32 10.90 6.42
C TYR A 71 -14.58 10.02 6.26
N LEU A 72 -14.75 9.39 5.09
CA LEU A 72 -15.87 8.47 4.84
C LEU A 72 -15.84 7.25 5.75
N ASP A 73 -14.67 6.75 6.14
CA ASP A 73 -14.53 5.63 7.07
C ASP A 73 -15.08 5.97 8.47
N HIS A 74 -14.93 7.23 8.92
CA HIS A 74 -15.55 7.69 10.16
C HIS A 74 -17.07 7.73 10.10
N LEU A 75 -17.65 8.00 8.93
CA LEU A 75 -19.10 8.11 8.76
C LEU A 75 -19.77 6.75 8.52
N LEU A 76 -19.18 5.92 7.68
CA LEU A 76 -19.79 4.68 7.17
C LEU A 76 -19.24 3.43 7.85
N GLY A 77 -18.04 3.51 8.41
CA GLY A 77 -17.29 2.39 8.92
C GLY A 77 -16.59 1.55 7.83
N THR A 78 -15.50 0.91 8.23
CA THR A 78 -14.58 0.19 7.33
C THR A 78 -15.26 -0.88 6.48
N ARG A 79 -16.23 -1.60 7.04
CA ARG A 79 -16.88 -2.72 6.32
C ARG A 79 -17.80 -2.26 5.19
N ILE A 80 -18.57 -1.19 5.42
CA ILE A 80 -19.45 -0.61 4.40
C ILE A 80 -18.60 0.00 3.28
N LEU A 81 -17.54 0.71 3.66
CA LEU A 81 -16.63 1.31 2.70
C LEU A 81 -15.94 0.26 1.82
N LEU A 82 -15.54 -0.89 2.42
CA LEU A 82 -15.00 -2.02 1.69
C LEU A 82 -16.02 -2.63 0.71
N LEU A 83 -17.29 -2.76 1.12
CA LEU A 83 -18.36 -3.23 0.24
C LEU A 83 -18.57 -2.29 -0.95
N CYS A 84 -18.63 -0.96 -0.69
CA CYS A 84 -18.71 0.05 -1.76
C CYS A 84 -17.52 -0.07 -2.73
N ALA A 85 -16.31 -0.30 -2.21
CA ALA A 85 -15.12 -0.49 -3.03
C ALA A 85 -15.25 -1.71 -3.96
N VAL A 86 -15.67 -2.87 -3.43
CA VAL A 86 -15.86 -4.10 -4.23
C VAL A 86 -16.90 -3.87 -5.33
N ILE A 87 -17.99 -3.17 -5.04
CA ILE A 87 -19.01 -2.83 -6.04
C ILE A 87 -18.41 -1.92 -7.13
N LEU A 88 -17.69 -0.85 -6.75
CA LEU A 88 -17.06 0.07 -7.71
C LEU A 88 -16.04 -0.63 -8.61
N ILE A 89 -15.20 -1.49 -8.03
CA ILE A 89 -14.21 -2.27 -8.79
C ILE A 89 -14.90 -3.29 -9.71
N SER A 90 -16.00 -3.90 -9.27
CA SER A 90 -16.79 -4.82 -10.10
C SER A 90 -17.40 -4.09 -11.29
N ILE A 91 -18.01 -2.91 -11.08
CA ILE A 91 -18.53 -2.06 -12.15
C ILE A 91 -17.41 -1.64 -13.11
N SER A 92 -16.26 -1.27 -12.58
CA SER A 92 -15.06 -0.95 -13.36
C SER A 92 -14.70 -2.08 -14.33
N GLN A 93 -14.56 -3.31 -13.82
CA GLN A 93 -14.20 -4.44 -14.67
C GLN A 93 -15.32 -4.83 -15.65
N PHE A 94 -16.58 -4.70 -15.24
CA PHE A 94 -17.72 -4.89 -16.13
C PHE A 94 -17.67 -3.92 -17.34
N LEU A 95 -17.39 -2.64 -17.09
CA LEU A 95 -17.23 -1.64 -18.15
C LEU A 95 -16.03 -1.98 -19.04
N MET A 96 -14.93 -2.47 -18.45
CA MET A 96 -13.72 -2.79 -19.19
C MET A 96 -13.95 -3.89 -20.24
N PHE A 97 -14.59 -5.01 -19.88
CA PHE A 97 -14.80 -6.08 -20.86
C PHE A 97 -15.99 -5.85 -21.80
N THR A 98 -17.00 -5.07 -21.37
CA THR A 98 -18.20 -4.81 -22.18
C THR A 98 -17.97 -3.72 -23.22
N TYR A 99 -17.24 -2.67 -22.84
CA TYR A 99 -17.05 -1.48 -23.66
C TYR A 99 -15.58 -1.20 -23.99
N THR A 100 -14.77 -2.23 -24.14
CA THR A 100 -13.32 -2.15 -24.46
C THR A 100 -13.03 -1.32 -25.70
N THR A 101 -13.96 -1.27 -26.66
CA THR A 101 -13.81 -0.49 -27.91
C THR A 101 -14.02 1.01 -27.72
N LYS A 102 -14.52 1.46 -26.57
CA LYS A 102 -14.81 2.87 -26.29
C LYS A 102 -13.78 3.45 -25.32
N PHE A 103 -12.87 4.27 -25.80
CA PHE A 103 -11.77 4.83 -25.01
C PHE A 103 -12.25 5.51 -23.70
N TYR A 104 -13.32 6.31 -23.77
CA TYR A 104 -13.86 6.96 -22.58
C TYR A 104 -14.37 5.97 -21.51
N CYS A 105 -14.91 4.81 -21.94
CA CYS A 105 -15.34 3.77 -21.01
C CYS A 105 -14.13 3.11 -20.31
N MET A 106 -13.00 2.93 -21.00
CA MET A 106 -11.76 2.45 -20.39
C MET A 106 -11.22 3.44 -19.34
N ILE A 107 -11.27 4.74 -19.64
CA ILE A 107 -10.88 5.79 -18.67
C ILE A 107 -11.79 5.76 -17.45
N ILE A 108 -13.12 5.75 -17.64
CA ILE A 108 -14.08 5.69 -16.54
C ILE A 108 -13.89 4.42 -15.71
N SER A 109 -13.63 3.29 -16.37
CA SER A 109 -13.32 2.03 -15.69
C SER A 109 -12.14 2.21 -14.73
N TYR A 110 -11.01 2.77 -15.18
CA TYR A 110 -9.84 2.95 -14.35
C TYR A 110 -10.00 4.05 -13.28
N ILE A 111 -10.83 5.06 -13.51
CA ILE A 111 -11.26 6.02 -12.49
C ILE A 111 -12.01 5.30 -11.36
N LEU A 112 -13.00 4.48 -11.69
CA LEU A 112 -13.76 3.71 -10.71
C LEU A 112 -12.89 2.69 -9.96
N PHE A 113 -11.94 2.05 -10.68
CA PHE A 113 -10.97 1.16 -10.07
C PHE A 113 -10.08 1.90 -9.06
N GLY A 114 -9.59 3.09 -9.41
CA GLY A 114 -8.79 3.95 -8.52
C GLY A 114 -9.56 4.40 -7.28
N ILE A 115 -10.84 4.77 -7.41
CA ILE A 115 -11.72 5.13 -6.29
C ILE A 115 -11.90 3.93 -5.36
N GLY A 116 -12.26 2.76 -5.91
CA GLY A 116 -12.41 1.54 -5.12
C GLY A 116 -11.12 1.13 -4.39
N ASN A 117 -9.97 1.24 -5.05
CA ASN A 117 -8.67 1.02 -4.42
C ASN A 117 -8.44 1.95 -3.24
N SER A 118 -8.74 3.24 -3.41
CA SER A 118 -8.59 4.23 -2.35
C SER A 118 -9.48 3.91 -1.13
N PHE A 119 -10.68 3.39 -1.36
CA PHE A 119 -11.60 3.01 -0.28
C PHE A 119 -11.10 1.85 0.58
N THR A 120 -10.15 1.07 0.11
CA THR A 120 -9.70 -0.15 0.79
C THR A 120 -8.28 -0.06 1.34
N TYR A 121 -7.39 0.63 0.64
CA TYR A 121 -5.94 0.51 0.83
C TYR A 121 -5.48 0.84 2.26
N PHE A 122 -5.76 2.03 2.77
CA PHE A 122 -5.35 2.40 4.12
C PHE A 122 -6.37 2.00 5.20
N GLN A 123 -7.65 1.87 4.88
CA GLN A 123 -8.71 1.53 5.83
C GLN A 123 -8.54 0.13 6.40
N THR A 124 -8.24 -0.85 5.54
CA THR A 124 -8.01 -2.22 6.00
C THR A 124 -6.73 -2.33 6.83
N MET A 125 -5.67 -1.57 6.48
CA MET A 125 -4.46 -1.48 7.31
C MET A 125 -4.76 -0.83 8.67
N LYS A 126 -5.44 0.32 8.68
CA LYS A 126 -5.87 1.03 9.90
C LYS A 126 -6.63 0.08 10.84
N ASN A 127 -7.58 -0.68 10.29
CA ASN A 127 -8.35 -1.66 11.06
C ASN A 127 -7.44 -2.75 11.65
N CYS A 128 -6.50 -3.30 10.85
CA CYS A 128 -5.57 -4.31 11.33
C CYS A 128 -4.58 -3.77 12.39
N TRP A 129 -4.14 -2.50 12.30
CA TRP A 129 -3.26 -1.89 13.31
C TRP A 129 -3.90 -1.82 14.70
N LYS A 130 -5.23 -1.66 14.76
CA LYS A 130 -5.98 -1.68 16.03
C LYS A 130 -5.98 -3.08 16.67
N TYR A 131 -6.05 -4.14 15.86
CA TYR A 131 -5.95 -5.52 16.34
C TYR A 131 -4.53 -5.94 16.76
N PHE A 132 -3.49 -5.38 16.10
CA PHE A 132 -2.08 -5.77 16.29
C PHE A 132 -1.18 -4.57 16.61
N PRO A 133 -1.39 -3.88 17.76
CA PRO A 133 -0.70 -2.62 18.05
C PRO A 133 0.83 -2.74 18.15
N ASN A 134 1.34 -3.90 18.59
CA ASN A 134 2.77 -4.15 18.78
C ASN A 134 3.50 -4.67 17.52
N LYS A 135 2.78 -4.97 16.42
CA LYS A 135 3.33 -5.55 15.18
C LYS A 135 2.84 -4.79 13.95
N LYS A 136 2.66 -3.48 14.07
CA LYS A 136 2.11 -2.64 12.98
C LYS A 136 2.95 -2.69 11.71
N GLY A 137 4.28 -2.72 11.84
CA GLY A 137 5.20 -2.83 10.70
C GLY A 137 5.06 -4.16 9.96
N LEU A 138 5.08 -5.29 10.67
CA LEU A 138 4.88 -6.62 10.08
C LEU A 138 3.53 -6.72 9.37
N ILE A 139 2.46 -6.27 10.01
CA ILE A 139 1.09 -6.30 9.44
C ILE A 139 1.01 -5.46 8.16
N THR A 140 1.58 -4.25 8.18
CA THR A 140 1.68 -3.40 6.99
C THR A 140 2.48 -4.10 5.88
N GLY A 141 3.62 -4.69 6.22
CA GLY A 141 4.47 -5.43 5.30
C GLY A 141 3.73 -6.58 4.64
N MET A 142 2.98 -7.39 5.39
CA MET A 142 2.18 -8.52 4.86
C MET A 142 1.08 -8.05 3.91
N ILE A 143 0.30 -7.05 4.30
CA ILE A 143 -0.79 -6.50 3.49
C ILE A 143 -0.23 -5.89 2.21
N LEU A 144 0.82 -5.07 2.29
CA LEU A 144 1.41 -4.43 1.12
C LEU A 144 2.20 -5.40 0.24
N SER A 145 2.71 -6.51 0.78
CA SER A 145 3.31 -7.58 -0.03
C SER A 145 2.26 -8.25 -0.90
N SER A 146 1.05 -8.49 -0.40
CA SER A 146 -0.04 -9.05 -1.21
C SER A 146 -0.43 -8.11 -2.36
N PHE A 147 -0.45 -6.80 -2.11
CA PHE A 147 -0.66 -5.79 -3.14
C PHE A 147 0.44 -5.82 -4.23
N GLY A 148 1.71 -5.94 -3.85
CA GLY A 148 2.82 -6.07 -4.80
C GLY A 148 2.79 -7.40 -5.57
N LEU A 149 2.44 -8.50 -4.90
CA LEU A 149 2.36 -9.84 -5.50
C LEU A 149 1.21 -9.95 -6.52
N SER A 150 0.16 -9.16 -6.37
CA SER A 150 -1.00 -9.12 -7.24
C SER A 150 -0.62 -8.94 -8.72
N ALA A 151 0.21 -7.95 -9.02
CA ALA A 151 0.62 -7.69 -10.39
C ALA A 151 1.35 -8.89 -11.01
N PHE A 152 2.19 -9.58 -10.24
CA PHE A 152 2.87 -10.79 -10.71
C PHE A 152 1.89 -11.94 -10.98
N ILE A 153 0.98 -12.22 -10.03
CA ILE A 153 0.00 -13.29 -10.16
C ILE A 153 -0.91 -13.05 -11.35
N PHE A 154 -1.54 -11.88 -11.44
CA PHE A 154 -2.52 -11.60 -12.49
C PHE A 154 -1.88 -11.40 -13.87
N THR A 155 -0.63 -10.92 -13.94
CA THR A 155 0.10 -10.94 -15.21
C THR A 155 0.39 -12.38 -15.65
N SER A 156 0.87 -13.26 -14.76
CA SER A 156 1.15 -14.65 -15.10
C SER A 156 -0.12 -15.42 -15.51
N ILE A 157 -1.24 -15.20 -14.82
CA ILE A 157 -2.53 -15.79 -15.21
C ILE A 157 -3.01 -15.21 -16.54
N GLY A 158 -2.83 -13.92 -16.76
CA GLY A 158 -3.19 -13.26 -18.00
C GLY A 158 -2.39 -13.79 -19.19
N ASP A 159 -1.08 -13.93 -19.05
CA ASP A 159 -0.22 -14.53 -20.08
C ASP A 159 -0.65 -15.97 -20.40
N PHE A 160 -0.96 -16.76 -19.36
CA PHE A 160 -1.46 -18.14 -19.55
C PHE A 160 -2.81 -18.17 -20.28
N ILE A 161 -3.74 -17.25 -19.99
CA ILE A 161 -5.06 -17.21 -20.65
C ILE A 161 -4.95 -16.67 -22.06
N ILE A 162 -4.15 -15.58 -22.27
CA ILE A 162 -4.12 -14.84 -23.54
C ILE A 162 -3.16 -15.49 -24.53
N ASN A 163 -1.92 -15.74 -24.10
CA ASN A 163 -0.84 -16.17 -25.00
C ASN A 163 0.06 -17.23 -24.35
N LYS A 164 -0.50 -18.40 -24.05
CA LYS A 164 0.19 -19.53 -23.40
C LYS A 164 1.44 -19.97 -24.17
N ASP A 165 1.37 -19.93 -25.48
CA ASP A 165 2.42 -20.46 -26.36
C ASP A 165 3.46 -19.40 -26.71
N HIS A 166 3.40 -18.20 -26.09
CA HIS A 166 4.33 -17.09 -26.28
C HIS A 166 4.54 -16.70 -27.75
N ILE A 167 3.45 -16.72 -28.52
CA ILE A 167 3.46 -16.38 -29.96
C ILE A 167 3.80 -14.89 -30.12
N GLU A 168 4.78 -14.60 -30.96
CA GLU A 168 5.23 -13.25 -31.27
C GLU A 168 4.23 -12.49 -32.14
N PRO A 169 4.10 -11.15 -32.00
CA PRO A 169 3.25 -10.35 -32.87
C PRO A 169 3.80 -10.26 -34.29
N ILE A 170 2.92 -10.35 -35.29
CA ILE A 170 3.25 -10.17 -36.71
C ILE A 170 2.94 -8.73 -37.08
N ASN A 171 3.91 -8.03 -37.68
CA ASN A 171 3.79 -6.60 -38.01
C ASN A 171 3.38 -5.71 -36.85
N GLY A 172 3.76 -6.10 -35.62
CA GLY A 172 3.46 -5.35 -34.38
C GLY A 172 2.11 -5.63 -33.76
N TYR A 173 1.30 -6.54 -34.32
CA TYR A 173 -0.01 -6.93 -33.79
C TYR A 173 -0.14 -8.43 -33.61
N TYR A 174 -0.84 -8.83 -32.54
CA TYR A 174 -1.16 -10.23 -32.29
C TYR A 174 -2.32 -10.71 -33.17
N GLN A 175 -2.33 -12.02 -33.45
CA GLN A 175 -3.39 -12.67 -34.23
C GLN A 175 -4.74 -12.60 -33.49
N LYS A 176 -5.84 -12.73 -34.22
CA LYS A 176 -7.21 -12.62 -33.73
C LYS A 176 -7.47 -13.52 -32.53
N GLU A 177 -7.05 -14.80 -32.63
CA GLU A 177 -7.28 -15.81 -31.61
C GLU A 177 -6.60 -15.47 -30.26
N ILE A 178 -5.51 -14.69 -30.30
CA ILE A 178 -4.76 -14.25 -29.12
C ILE A 178 -5.41 -12.99 -28.54
N CYS A 179 -5.59 -11.95 -29.37
CA CYS A 179 -6.06 -10.67 -28.84
C CYS A 179 -7.52 -10.70 -28.35
N GLU A 180 -8.40 -11.57 -28.91
CA GLU A 180 -9.75 -11.76 -28.40
C GLU A 180 -9.77 -12.40 -26.99
N LYS A 181 -8.77 -13.18 -26.61
CA LYS A 181 -8.63 -13.75 -25.27
C LYS A 181 -8.37 -12.71 -24.19
N PHE A 182 -7.95 -11.49 -24.57
CA PHE A 182 -7.89 -10.37 -23.63
C PHE A 182 -9.25 -10.10 -22.96
N ILE A 183 -10.35 -10.20 -23.71
CA ILE A 183 -11.70 -10.07 -23.14
C ILE A 183 -12.03 -11.22 -22.20
N THR A 184 -11.54 -12.43 -22.50
CA THR A 184 -11.71 -13.59 -21.59
C THR A 184 -10.97 -13.37 -20.27
N TYR A 185 -9.74 -12.84 -20.32
CA TYR A 185 -8.99 -12.48 -19.13
C TYR A 185 -9.69 -11.40 -18.29
N THR A 186 -10.22 -10.34 -18.92
CA THR A 186 -10.92 -9.29 -18.18
C THR A 186 -12.21 -9.78 -17.52
N LYS A 187 -12.95 -10.71 -18.15
CA LYS A 187 -14.09 -11.42 -17.55
C LYS A 187 -13.66 -12.30 -16.37
N PHE A 188 -12.58 -13.05 -16.52
CA PHE A 188 -12.01 -13.85 -15.42
C PHE A 188 -11.67 -12.95 -14.23
N PHE A 189 -10.98 -11.83 -14.46
CA PHE A 189 -10.62 -10.91 -13.39
C PHE A 189 -11.86 -10.26 -12.73
N PHE A 190 -12.91 -9.95 -13.50
CA PHE A 190 -14.19 -9.50 -12.94
C PHE A 190 -14.75 -10.50 -11.91
N TRP A 191 -14.78 -11.79 -12.25
CA TRP A 191 -15.26 -12.81 -11.31
C TRP A 191 -14.35 -12.97 -10.09
N CYS A 192 -13.05 -12.83 -10.25
CA CYS A 192 -12.12 -12.78 -9.11
C CYS A 192 -12.45 -11.62 -8.17
N VAL A 193 -12.73 -10.42 -8.71
CA VAL A 193 -13.13 -9.26 -7.91
C VAL A 193 -14.42 -9.54 -7.14
N VAL A 194 -15.44 -10.06 -7.80
CA VAL A 194 -16.75 -10.34 -7.17
C VAL A 194 -16.58 -11.38 -6.06
N ILE A 195 -15.97 -12.52 -6.36
CA ILE A 195 -15.89 -13.64 -5.41
C ILE A 195 -14.96 -13.30 -4.24
N PHE A 196 -13.69 -12.99 -4.52
CA PHE A 196 -12.71 -12.75 -3.47
C PHE A 196 -12.94 -11.42 -2.75
N GLY A 197 -13.46 -10.40 -3.46
CA GLY A 197 -13.85 -9.13 -2.84
C GLY A 197 -14.97 -9.31 -1.84
N PHE A 198 -16.01 -10.07 -2.19
CA PHE A 198 -17.11 -10.36 -1.26
C PHE A 198 -16.65 -11.21 -0.06
N ILE A 199 -15.80 -12.22 -0.29
CA ILE A 199 -15.17 -12.98 0.80
C ILE A 199 -14.36 -12.05 1.72
N ALA A 200 -13.60 -11.11 1.16
CA ALA A 200 -12.84 -10.14 1.97
C ALA A 200 -13.75 -9.27 2.84
N VAL A 201 -14.90 -8.80 2.32
CA VAL A 201 -15.90 -8.04 3.08
C VAL A 201 -16.42 -8.85 4.27
N LEU A 202 -16.65 -10.15 4.09
CA LEU A 202 -17.12 -11.04 5.17
C LEU A 202 -16.03 -11.27 6.24
N LEU A 203 -14.78 -11.36 5.82
CA LEU A 203 -13.64 -11.66 6.71
C LEU A 203 -13.15 -10.43 7.50
N VAL A 204 -13.39 -9.21 7.01
CA VAL A 204 -12.98 -7.99 7.70
C VAL A 204 -13.99 -7.63 8.80
N PHE A 205 -13.57 -7.77 10.04
CA PHE A 205 -14.32 -7.34 11.22
C PHE A 205 -13.86 -5.93 11.61
N PRO A 206 -14.76 -4.93 11.65
CA PRO A 206 -14.43 -3.62 12.19
C PRO A 206 -13.98 -3.74 13.64
N TYR A 207 -12.95 -3.00 14.02
CA TYR A 207 -12.51 -2.92 15.41
C TYR A 207 -13.41 -1.93 16.15
N ASP A 208 -14.14 -2.41 17.13
CA ASP A 208 -15.06 -1.62 17.95
C ASP A 208 -14.51 -1.47 19.38
N ILE A 209 -14.15 -0.24 19.74
CA ILE A 209 -13.60 0.07 21.07
C ILE A 209 -14.70 -0.02 22.12
N LYS A 210 -15.91 0.46 21.84
CA LYS A 210 -17.03 0.46 22.80
C LYS A 210 -17.39 -0.95 23.24
N TYR A 211 -17.40 -1.88 22.30
CA TYR A 211 -17.69 -3.27 22.59
C TYR A 211 -16.64 -3.92 23.52
N GLU A 212 -15.39 -3.50 23.45
CA GLU A 212 -14.33 -3.99 24.33
C GLU A 212 -14.42 -3.41 25.74
N GLU A 213 -14.83 -2.14 25.86
CA GLU A 213 -15.10 -1.50 27.14
C GLU A 213 -16.28 -2.18 27.81
N GLU A 214 -17.42 -2.35 27.15
CA GLU A 214 -18.58 -3.07 27.64
C GLU A 214 -18.29 -4.52 28.04
N LEU A 215 -17.43 -5.22 27.28
CA LEU A 215 -17.04 -6.60 27.61
C LEU A 215 -16.13 -6.67 28.83
N LYS A 216 -15.21 -5.70 29.00
CA LYS A 216 -14.38 -5.61 30.21
C LYS A 216 -15.22 -5.31 31.45
N GLU A 217 -16.08 -4.32 31.34
CA GLU A 217 -17.02 -3.99 32.42
C GLU A 217 -17.87 -5.19 32.84
N SER A 218 -18.42 -5.93 31.86
CA SER A 218 -19.22 -7.14 32.17
C SER A 218 -18.40 -8.27 32.80
N ILE A 219 -17.12 -8.44 32.43
CA ILE A 219 -16.20 -9.43 33.00
C ILE A 219 -15.83 -9.02 34.44
N ASP A 220 -15.53 -7.75 34.64
CA ASP A 220 -15.19 -7.22 35.96
C ASP A 220 -16.39 -7.31 36.92
N GLU A 221 -17.62 -7.01 36.46
CA GLU A 221 -18.84 -7.21 37.20
C GLU A 221 -19.10 -8.69 37.57
N GLU A 222 -18.88 -9.61 36.62
CA GLU A 222 -19.00 -11.05 36.84
C GLU A 222 -17.93 -11.55 37.83
N PHE A 223 -16.71 -11.00 37.76
CA PHE A 223 -15.65 -11.31 38.71
C PHE A 223 -15.95 -10.80 40.12
N GLU A 224 -16.44 -9.56 40.27
CA GLU A 224 -16.86 -9.02 41.54
C GLU A 224 -18.07 -9.76 42.14
N SER A 225 -19.04 -10.17 41.32
CA SER A 225 -20.21 -10.93 41.77
C SER A 225 -19.81 -12.32 42.26
N ASN A 226 -18.86 -12.99 41.59
CA ASN A 226 -18.38 -14.29 42.02
C ASN A 226 -17.49 -14.24 43.26
N TYR A 227 -16.79 -13.13 43.52
CA TYR A 227 -16.02 -12.95 44.76
C TYR A 227 -16.91 -12.62 45.97
N LYS A 228 -18.10 -12.02 45.79
CA LYS A 228 -19.07 -11.75 46.85
C LYS A 228 -19.86 -13.00 47.31
N ILE A 229 -19.76 -14.11 46.57
CA ILE A 229 -20.48 -15.37 46.84
C ILE A 229 -19.66 -16.36 47.69
N LEU A 230 -18.36 -16.08 47.94
CA LEU A 230 -17.58 -16.92 48.86
C LEU A 230 -17.97 -16.57 50.33
N PRO A 231 -18.62 -17.48 51.08
CA PRO A 231 -18.91 -17.23 52.51
C PRO A 231 -17.56 -17.12 53.24
N THR A 232 -17.36 -15.99 53.90
CA THR A 232 -16.31 -15.87 54.91
C THR A 232 -16.76 -16.62 56.13
N ASP A 233 -16.45 -17.93 56.20
CA ASP A 233 -16.46 -18.65 57.47
C ASP A 233 -15.26 -18.16 58.30
N SER A 234 -15.52 -17.24 59.20
CA SER A 234 -14.67 -17.01 60.37
C SER A 234 -15.45 -16.28 61.45
N ASP A 235 -16.28 -17.02 62.16
CA ASP A 235 -16.57 -16.70 63.54
C ASP A 235 -15.45 -17.23 64.44
N SER A 236 -15.06 -16.38 65.39
CA SER A 236 -14.19 -16.58 66.55
C SER A 236 -12.70 -16.29 66.32
N TYR A 237 -12.28 -15.09 66.70
CA TYR A 237 -11.37 -14.85 67.81
C TYR A 237 -11.30 -13.35 68.14
N ASN A 238 -11.77 -13.07 69.38
CA ASN A 238 -11.62 -11.79 70.03
C ASN A 238 -10.15 -11.52 70.37
N SER A 239 -9.59 -10.39 69.96
CA SER A 239 -8.64 -9.66 70.81
C SER A 239 -8.34 -8.27 70.25
N ASN A 240 -8.47 -7.30 71.11
CA ASN A 240 -8.17 -5.89 70.98
C ASN A 240 -6.79 -5.61 70.41
N SER A 241 -6.73 -4.99 69.25
CA SER A 241 -5.69 -4.01 68.91
C SER A 241 -6.08 -3.32 67.59
N LYS A 242 -6.35 -2.01 67.68
CA LYS A 242 -6.53 -1.15 66.53
C LYS A 242 -5.21 -1.12 65.74
N PRO A 243 -5.14 -1.56 64.48
CA PRO A 243 -4.04 -1.20 63.64
C PRO A 243 -4.35 0.13 62.95
N ASN A 244 -3.40 1.00 63.05
CA ASN A 244 -3.26 2.28 62.37
C ASN A 244 -3.38 2.10 60.86
N THR A 245 -4.49 2.54 60.28
CA THR A 245 -4.70 2.57 58.82
C THR A 245 -4.08 3.83 58.24
N ASN A 246 -2.76 3.85 58.13
CA ASN A 246 -2.05 4.78 57.28
C ASN A 246 -0.83 4.02 56.69
N ASN A 247 -0.90 3.69 55.42
CA ASN A 247 0.12 3.17 54.50
C ASN A 247 -0.26 1.80 53.88
N VAL A 248 -1.38 1.76 53.20
CA VAL A 248 -1.49 0.90 52.02
C VAL A 248 -1.22 1.81 50.84
N PRO A 249 -0.16 1.59 50.05
CA PRO A 249 -0.04 2.25 48.77
C PRO A 249 -1.17 1.69 47.91
N THR A 250 -2.24 2.43 47.78
CA THR A 250 -3.19 2.23 46.69
C THR A 250 -2.42 2.46 45.40
N ASN A 251 -1.94 1.36 44.85
CA ASN A 251 -1.41 1.33 43.51
C ASN A 251 -2.59 1.50 42.54
N ASN A 252 -3.24 2.67 42.61
CA ASN A 252 -4.17 3.17 41.64
C ASN A 252 -3.43 3.70 40.40
N ASN A 253 -2.55 2.85 39.83
CA ASN A 253 -1.88 3.10 38.57
C ASN A 253 -2.01 1.87 37.66
N SER A 254 -3.21 1.42 37.43
CA SER A 254 -3.49 0.56 36.30
C SER A 254 -4.95 0.80 35.93
N ASN A 255 -5.11 1.55 34.89
CA ASN A 255 -6.23 1.69 33.95
C ASN A 255 -6.59 3.15 33.69
N GLY A 256 -5.58 3.97 33.41
CA GLY A 256 -5.78 5.03 32.44
C GLY A 256 -5.59 4.36 31.07
N ASP A 257 -6.65 4.10 30.33
CA ASP A 257 -6.53 4.03 28.90
C ASP A 257 -5.80 5.29 28.51
N ASP A 258 -4.52 5.15 28.06
CA ASP A 258 -3.83 6.18 27.31
C ASP A 258 -4.72 6.46 26.08
N LYS A 259 -5.76 7.28 26.21
CA LYS A 259 -6.25 8.12 25.14
C LYS A 259 -5.04 8.96 24.81
N ASP A 260 -4.18 8.41 23.91
CA ASP A 260 -3.09 9.17 23.33
C ASP A 260 -3.74 10.49 22.87
N ASP A 261 -3.48 11.58 23.59
CA ASP A 261 -4.09 12.89 23.35
C ASP A 261 -3.47 13.47 22.08
N TYR A 262 -3.81 12.82 20.95
CA TYR A 262 -3.32 13.26 19.63
C TYR A 262 -3.96 14.60 19.28
N PRO A 263 -3.18 15.53 18.71
CA PRO A 263 -3.72 16.81 18.29
C PRO A 263 -4.84 16.64 17.27
N SER A 264 -5.80 17.57 17.27
CA SER A 264 -6.85 17.60 16.23
C SER A 264 -6.22 17.61 14.84
N LEU A 265 -6.94 17.06 13.84
CA LEU A 265 -6.47 16.98 12.46
C LEU A 265 -5.93 18.33 11.92
N PHE A 266 -6.62 19.44 12.24
CA PHE A 266 -6.18 20.78 11.85
C PHE A 266 -4.82 21.16 12.46
N LYS A 267 -4.60 20.87 13.73
CA LYS A 267 -3.30 21.09 14.38
C LYS A 267 -2.19 20.25 13.75
N CYS A 268 -2.52 18.99 13.37
CA CYS A 268 -1.58 18.13 12.65
C CYS A 268 -1.17 18.72 11.30
N LEU A 269 -2.14 19.19 10.51
CA LEU A 269 -1.93 19.73 9.16
C LEU A 269 -1.00 20.96 9.14
N TYR A 270 -1.14 21.84 10.12
CA TYR A 270 -0.32 23.04 10.23
C TYR A 270 0.95 22.84 11.06
N SER A 271 1.24 21.63 11.49
CA SER A 271 2.44 21.35 12.27
C SER A 271 3.69 21.28 11.39
N LEU A 272 4.82 21.80 11.90
CA LEU A 272 6.13 21.65 11.25
C LEU A 272 6.48 20.17 11.04
N ASP A 273 6.10 19.32 11.96
CA ASP A 273 6.30 17.90 11.91
C ASP A 273 5.64 17.25 10.68
N PHE A 274 4.40 17.65 10.35
CA PHE A 274 3.72 17.15 9.16
C PHE A 274 4.35 17.70 7.88
N LEU A 275 4.76 18.98 7.87
CA LEU A 275 5.46 19.55 6.73
C LEU A 275 6.77 18.80 6.44
N ILE A 276 7.56 18.50 7.47
CA ILE A 276 8.78 17.69 7.33
C ILE A 276 8.45 16.30 6.78
N CYS A 277 7.42 15.63 7.29
CA CYS A 277 6.95 14.37 6.77
C CYS A 277 6.53 14.47 5.30
N LEU A 278 5.80 15.51 4.91
CA LEU A 278 5.33 15.73 3.55
C LEU A 278 6.49 15.90 2.56
N ILE A 279 7.49 16.71 2.91
CA ILE A 279 8.70 16.89 2.09
C ILE A 279 9.46 15.56 1.96
N THR A 280 9.66 14.88 3.08
CA THR A 280 10.36 13.58 3.12
C THR A 280 9.69 12.56 2.19
N VAL A 281 8.35 12.44 2.26
CA VAL A 281 7.57 11.53 1.40
C VAL A 281 7.68 11.91 -0.07
N GLY A 282 7.45 13.19 -0.39
CA GLY A 282 7.46 13.66 -1.76
C GLY A 282 8.78 13.39 -2.46
N CYS A 283 9.87 13.69 -1.77
CA CYS A 283 11.23 13.44 -2.27
C CYS A 283 11.53 11.95 -2.50
N THR A 284 11.12 11.09 -1.56
CA THR A 284 11.37 9.65 -1.66
C THR A 284 10.49 8.97 -2.70
N LEU A 285 9.23 9.39 -2.81
CA LEU A 285 8.29 8.87 -3.84
C LEU A 285 8.75 9.22 -5.25
N LEU A 286 9.30 10.41 -5.44
CA LEU A 286 9.77 10.84 -6.76
C LEU A 286 10.80 9.86 -7.34
N PHE A 287 11.84 9.49 -6.57
CA PHE A 287 12.81 8.49 -6.99
C PHE A 287 12.15 7.15 -7.34
N GLY A 288 11.27 6.65 -6.47
CA GLY A 288 10.62 5.36 -6.64
C GLY A 288 9.79 5.30 -7.93
N PHE A 289 9.02 6.34 -8.22
CA PHE A 289 8.23 6.42 -9.46
C PHE A 289 9.10 6.66 -10.68
N LEU A 290 10.16 7.47 -10.60
CA LEU A 290 11.12 7.64 -11.68
C LEU A 290 11.74 6.29 -12.05
N LEU A 291 12.31 5.58 -11.08
CA LEU A 291 12.92 4.27 -11.31
C LEU A 291 11.92 3.30 -11.94
N THR A 292 10.73 3.16 -11.34
CA THR A 292 9.72 2.19 -11.79
C THR A 292 9.25 2.44 -13.23
N ASN A 293 9.15 3.71 -13.63
CA ASN A 293 8.68 4.06 -14.97
C ASN A 293 9.77 4.03 -16.04
N THR A 294 11.04 4.17 -15.67
CA THR A 294 12.12 4.40 -16.66
C THR A 294 13.14 3.28 -16.76
N TYR A 295 13.31 2.40 -15.74
CA TYR A 295 14.39 1.41 -15.74
C TYR A 295 14.42 0.51 -16.99
N ARG A 296 13.26 0.08 -17.50
CA ARG A 296 13.19 -0.82 -18.65
C ARG A 296 13.50 -0.08 -19.96
N THR A 297 12.94 1.11 -20.13
CA THR A 297 13.15 1.94 -21.33
C THR A 297 14.59 2.37 -21.41
N PHE A 298 15.16 2.88 -20.32
CA PHE A 298 16.56 3.29 -20.26
C PHE A 298 17.52 2.11 -20.50
N GLY A 299 17.27 0.95 -19.89
CA GLY A 299 18.08 -0.25 -20.15
C GLY A 299 18.06 -0.69 -21.61
N LYS A 300 16.90 -0.59 -22.28
CA LYS A 300 16.75 -0.88 -23.70
C LYS A 300 17.53 0.10 -24.57
N GLU A 301 17.45 1.39 -24.29
CA GLU A 301 18.19 2.44 -25.02
C GLU A 301 19.71 2.32 -24.84
N LYS A 302 20.16 1.81 -23.68
CA LYS A 302 21.58 1.46 -23.44
C LYS A 302 22.02 0.13 -24.08
N GLY A 303 21.15 -0.54 -24.83
CA GLY A 303 21.45 -1.78 -25.55
C GLY A 303 21.50 -3.03 -24.67
N ILE A 304 20.93 -3.00 -23.47
CA ILE A 304 20.82 -4.19 -22.60
C ILE A 304 19.82 -5.17 -23.23
N ASN A 305 20.21 -6.45 -23.30
CA ASN A 305 19.43 -7.50 -23.93
C ASN A 305 18.02 -7.63 -23.30
N ASP A 306 17.00 -7.76 -24.15
CA ASP A 306 15.60 -7.87 -23.73
C ASP A 306 15.35 -9.05 -22.76
N SER A 307 16.06 -10.17 -22.91
CA SER A 307 15.99 -11.31 -22.01
C SER A 307 16.43 -10.92 -20.57
N ILE A 308 17.50 -10.13 -20.44
CA ILE A 308 17.97 -9.62 -19.14
C ILE A 308 16.95 -8.64 -18.55
N LEU A 309 16.38 -7.74 -19.37
CA LEU A 309 15.37 -6.78 -18.94
C LEU A 309 14.05 -7.46 -18.50
N GLN A 310 13.67 -8.57 -19.15
CA GLN A 310 12.52 -9.38 -18.71
C GLN A 310 12.78 -10.03 -17.34
N ASN A 311 13.95 -10.63 -17.17
CA ASN A 311 14.35 -11.21 -15.89
C ASN A 311 14.45 -10.15 -14.79
N LEU A 312 15.00 -8.96 -15.13
CA LEU A 312 15.02 -7.81 -14.24
C LEU A 312 13.59 -7.41 -13.80
N SER A 313 12.64 -7.34 -14.72
CA SER A 313 11.25 -6.99 -14.39
C SER A 313 10.60 -7.99 -13.42
N LYS A 314 10.87 -9.28 -13.59
CA LYS A 314 10.41 -10.33 -12.66
C LYS A 314 11.06 -10.17 -11.28
N CYS A 315 12.37 -10.05 -11.22
CA CYS A 315 13.10 -9.84 -9.96
C CYS A 315 12.71 -8.52 -9.28
N PHE A 316 12.52 -7.44 -10.03
CA PHE A 316 12.06 -6.15 -9.53
C PHE A 316 10.72 -6.29 -8.80
N THR A 317 9.74 -6.98 -9.40
CA THR A 317 8.43 -7.21 -8.80
C THR A 317 8.52 -8.09 -7.55
N LEU A 318 9.29 -9.17 -7.59
CA LEU A 318 9.49 -10.06 -6.44
C LEU A 318 10.22 -9.34 -5.29
N THR A 319 11.27 -8.57 -5.62
CA THR A 319 11.98 -7.75 -4.64
C THR A 319 11.03 -6.74 -4.00
N ASN A 320 10.27 -5.98 -4.79
CA ASN A 320 9.26 -5.03 -4.27
C ASN A 320 8.24 -5.70 -3.33
N THR A 321 7.89 -6.94 -3.62
CA THR A 321 6.91 -7.71 -2.84
C THR A 321 7.48 -8.19 -1.50
N PHE A 322 8.53 -9.00 -1.55
CA PHE A 322 9.01 -9.70 -0.34
C PHE A 322 9.76 -8.78 0.63
N THR A 323 10.43 -7.76 0.12
CA THR A 323 11.16 -6.82 0.99
C THR A 323 10.25 -5.95 1.85
N ARG A 324 8.97 -5.81 1.51
CA ARG A 324 7.99 -5.12 2.37
C ARG A 324 7.80 -5.81 3.72
N ILE A 325 7.76 -7.15 3.74
CA ILE A 325 7.69 -7.91 5.00
C ILE A 325 8.98 -7.67 5.82
N LEU A 326 10.13 -7.74 5.16
CA LEU A 326 11.43 -7.51 5.79
C LEU A 326 11.51 -6.10 6.42
N TRP A 327 11.14 -5.06 5.68
CA TRP A 327 11.11 -3.69 6.18
C TRP A 327 10.12 -3.48 7.32
N GLY A 328 8.98 -4.19 7.29
CA GLY A 328 8.03 -4.20 8.39
C GLY A 328 8.62 -4.77 9.68
N LEU A 329 9.32 -5.91 9.59
CA LEU A 329 10.03 -6.53 10.72
C LEU A 329 11.16 -5.64 11.25
N ILE A 330 11.94 -5.03 10.34
CA ILE A 330 13.01 -4.11 10.69
C ILE A 330 12.45 -2.89 11.43
N LEU A 331 11.33 -2.32 10.96
CA LEU A 331 10.66 -1.21 11.60
C LEU A 331 10.19 -1.55 13.02
N ASP A 332 9.55 -2.70 13.21
CA ASP A 332 9.05 -3.13 14.51
C ASP A 332 10.20 -3.33 15.51
N LYS A 333 11.37 -3.81 15.03
CA LYS A 333 12.54 -4.08 15.87
C LYS A 333 13.38 -2.83 16.17
N PHE A 334 13.69 -2.03 15.14
CA PHE A 334 14.70 -0.95 15.25
C PHE A 334 14.07 0.45 15.30
N GLY A 335 12.74 0.57 15.09
CA GLY A 335 12.06 1.85 14.98
C GLY A 335 12.27 2.50 13.61
N PHE A 336 11.98 3.80 13.50
CA PHE A 336 11.90 4.48 12.21
C PHE A 336 13.23 5.00 11.68
N THR A 337 13.95 5.79 12.49
CA THR A 337 15.00 6.70 11.99
C THR A 337 16.12 5.95 11.24
N ILE A 338 16.69 4.90 11.85
CA ILE A 338 17.80 4.16 11.25
C ILE A 338 17.36 3.42 9.97
N PRO A 339 16.31 2.59 9.97
CA PRO A 339 15.86 1.92 8.76
C PRO A 339 15.52 2.88 7.62
N TYR A 340 14.88 4.00 7.93
CA TYR A 340 14.49 4.95 6.89
C TYR A 340 15.68 5.75 6.34
N LEU A 341 16.69 6.06 7.16
CA LEU A 341 17.97 6.60 6.67
C LEU A 341 18.66 5.64 5.71
N ILE A 342 18.68 4.33 6.02
CA ILE A 342 19.21 3.32 5.11
C ILE A 342 18.45 3.33 3.78
N VAL A 343 17.12 3.43 3.80
CA VAL A 343 16.28 3.57 2.60
C VAL A 343 16.72 4.78 1.79
N CYS A 344 16.80 5.95 2.39
CA CYS A 344 17.16 7.20 1.71
C CYS A 344 18.59 7.17 1.14
N ILE A 345 19.55 6.73 1.92
CA ILE A 345 20.96 6.65 1.50
C ILE A 345 21.12 5.67 0.32
N ASN A 346 20.46 4.51 0.39
CA ASN A 346 20.48 3.56 -0.71
C ASN A 346 19.84 4.12 -1.98
N GLN A 347 18.74 4.91 -1.85
CA GLN A 347 18.15 5.62 -2.99
C GLN A 347 19.11 6.65 -3.61
N VAL A 348 19.83 7.41 -2.79
CA VAL A 348 20.88 8.35 -3.26
C VAL A 348 21.91 7.60 -4.09
N ILE A 349 22.46 6.51 -3.53
CA ILE A 349 23.49 5.70 -4.20
C ILE A 349 22.95 5.11 -5.51
N CYS A 350 21.81 4.44 -5.46
CA CYS A 350 21.22 3.81 -6.64
C CYS A 350 20.91 4.84 -7.73
N SER A 351 20.32 5.97 -7.40
CA SER A 351 19.96 7.01 -8.35
C SER A 351 21.21 7.62 -9.01
N PHE A 352 22.23 7.94 -8.22
CA PHE A 352 23.46 8.54 -8.71
C PHE A 352 24.26 7.61 -9.62
N PHE A 353 24.31 6.30 -9.29
CA PHE A 353 25.11 5.34 -10.04
C PHE A 353 24.36 4.63 -11.17
N LEU A 354 23.04 4.80 -11.30
CA LEU A 354 22.22 4.02 -12.25
C LEU A 354 22.69 4.15 -13.69
N CYS A 355 22.98 5.37 -14.14
CA CYS A 355 23.46 5.61 -15.50
C CYS A 355 24.84 5.01 -15.75
N LYS A 356 25.77 5.09 -14.77
CA LYS A 356 27.07 4.46 -14.88
C LYS A 356 26.99 2.92 -14.85
N ALA A 357 26.08 2.40 -14.04
CA ALA A 357 25.85 0.96 -13.93
C ALA A 357 25.34 0.35 -15.25
N SER A 358 24.65 1.12 -16.10
CA SER A 358 24.11 0.64 -17.37
C SER A 358 25.17 0.19 -18.40
N ASN A 359 26.45 0.53 -18.19
CA ASN A 359 27.56 0.02 -18.99
C ASN A 359 27.84 -1.47 -18.76
N ASN A 360 27.31 -2.04 -17.68
CA ASN A 360 27.39 -3.47 -17.37
C ASN A 360 25.99 -3.98 -16.98
N ALA A 361 25.43 -4.89 -17.77
CA ALA A 361 24.07 -5.38 -17.59
C ALA A 361 23.82 -6.01 -16.21
N ASN A 362 24.81 -6.74 -15.63
CA ASN A 362 24.68 -7.34 -14.30
C ASN A 362 24.68 -6.28 -13.21
N LEU A 363 25.54 -5.27 -13.33
CA LEU A 363 25.60 -4.17 -12.37
C LEU A 363 24.29 -3.33 -12.43
N TYR A 364 23.80 -3.07 -13.63
CA TYR A 364 22.53 -2.42 -13.84
C TYR A 364 21.38 -3.17 -13.18
N PHE A 365 21.33 -4.49 -13.37
CA PHE A 365 20.36 -5.38 -12.74
C PHE A 365 20.39 -5.24 -11.21
N LEU A 366 21.56 -5.30 -10.60
CA LEU A 366 21.73 -5.16 -9.15
C LEU A 366 21.27 -3.78 -8.65
N VAL A 367 21.70 -2.70 -9.31
CA VAL A 367 21.36 -1.32 -8.90
C VAL A 367 19.84 -1.11 -8.97
N CYS A 368 19.17 -1.60 -10.01
CA CYS A 368 17.70 -1.55 -10.10
C CYS A 368 17.03 -2.33 -8.96
N CYS A 369 17.51 -3.54 -8.63
CA CYS A 369 16.97 -4.33 -7.52
C CYS A 369 17.18 -3.65 -6.16
N PHE A 370 18.34 -3.04 -5.90
CA PHE A 370 18.56 -2.25 -4.69
C PHE A 370 17.73 -0.98 -4.65
N GLY A 371 17.50 -0.33 -5.79
CA GLY A 371 16.61 0.83 -5.89
C GLY A 371 15.17 0.48 -5.48
N VAL A 372 14.62 -0.62 -6.02
CA VAL A 372 13.26 -1.05 -5.66
C VAL A 372 13.16 -1.62 -4.26
N PHE A 373 14.22 -2.23 -3.73
CA PHE A 373 14.32 -2.63 -2.33
C PHE A 373 14.10 -1.44 -1.39
N SER A 374 14.69 -0.28 -1.69
CA SER A 374 14.48 0.95 -0.91
C SER A 374 13.09 1.53 -1.13
N PHE A 375 12.57 1.52 -2.35
CA PHE A 375 11.21 1.98 -2.62
C PHE A 375 10.16 1.18 -1.85
N ALA A 376 10.32 -0.14 -1.79
CA ALA A 376 9.49 -1.01 -0.96
C ALA A 376 9.57 -0.65 0.54
N GLY A 377 10.77 -0.28 1.02
CA GLY A 377 10.99 0.20 2.38
C GLY A 377 10.23 1.49 2.68
N HIS A 378 10.31 2.46 1.79
CA HIS A 378 9.55 3.70 1.92
C HIS A 378 8.05 3.44 2.08
N VAL A 379 7.46 2.69 1.14
CA VAL A 379 6.02 2.42 1.11
C VAL A 379 5.56 1.65 2.36
N THR A 380 6.42 0.83 2.97
CA THR A 380 6.09 0.04 4.16
C THR A 380 6.30 0.81 5.46
N ILE A 381 7.40 1.54 5.57
CA ILE A 381 7.80 2.22 6.82
C ILE A 381 6.94 3.47 7.06
N PHE A 382 6.75 4.28 6.03
CA PHE A 382 6.20 5.61 6.18
C PHE A 382 4.75 5.67 6.71
N PRO A 383 3.80 4.81 6.29
CA PRO A 383 2.46 4.78 6.85
C PRO A 383 2.43 4.54 8.37
N ASN A 384 3.35 3.72 8.87
CA ASN A 384 3.48 3.45 10.29
C ASN A 384 3.99 4.67 11.08
N VAL A 385 4.84 5.49 10.45
CA VAL A 385 5.35 6.73 11.07
C VAL A 385 4.24 7.75 11.25
N ILE A 386 3.48 8.00 10.20
CA ILE A 386 2.31 8.89 10.26
C ILE A 386 1.32 8.40 11.31
N ASN A 387 1.03 7.10 11.31
CA ASN A 387 0.15 6.50 12.31
C ASN A 387 0.63 6.71 13.75
N LYS A 388 1.91 6.46 14.00
CA LYS A 388 2.47 6.59 15.35
C LYS A 388 2.57 8.04 15.81
N LYS A 389 2.89 8.96 14.89
CA LYS A 389 3.12 10.37 15.23
C LYS A 389 1.82 11.17 15.39
N PHE A 390 0.82 10.88 14.57
CA PHE A 390 -0.41 11.67 14.47
C PHE A 390 -1.69 10.91 14.88
N GLY A 391 -1.54 9.65 15.31
CA GLY A 391 -2.64 8.78 15.72
C GLY A 391 -3.29 8.02 14.57
N VAL A 392 -3.93 6.92 14.93
CA VAL A 392 -4.57 5.99 13.97
C VAL A 392 -5.67 6.69 13.18
N ASP A 393 -6.45 7.55 13.83
CA ASP A 393 -7.62 8.17 13.21
C ASP A 393 -7.26 9.28 12.23
N ASN A 394 -6.23 10.10 12.53
CA ASN A 394 -5.72 11.12 11.62
C ASN A 394 -4.87 10.54 10.48
N SER A 395 -4.29 9.34 10.68
CA SER A 395 -3.26 8.80 9.79
C SER A 395 -3.71 8.64 8.35
N VAL A 396 -4.93 8.16 8.11
CA VAL A 396 -5.43 7.92 6.74
C VAL A 396 -5.60 9.21 5.97
N VAL A 397 -6.12 10.26 6.62
CA VAL A 397 -6.30 11.58 6.01
C VAL A 397 -4.94 12.19 5.66
N LEU A 398 -3.98 12.14 6.58
CA LEU A 398 -2.64 12.69 6.38
C LEU A 398 -1.86 11.90 5.31
N LEU A 399 -1.98 10.56 5.28
CA LEU A 399 -1.41 9.73 4.24
C LEU A 399 -2.01 10.03 2.86
N GLY A 400 -3.29 10.35 2.81
CA GLY A 400 -3.92 10.78 1.56
C GLY A 400 -3.37 12.11 1.04
N ILE A 401 -3.08 13.07 1.92
CA ILE A 401 -2.42 14.32 1.52
C ILE A 401 -1.01 14.05 0.99
N CYS A 402 -0.25 13.19 1.67
CA CYS A 402 1.04 12.72 1.15
C CYS A 402 0.88 12.00 -0.20
N GLY A 403 -0.20 11.24 -0.37
CA GLY A 403 -0.53 10.52 -1.60
C GLY A 403 -0.76 11.42 -2.81
N ILE A 404 -1.17 12.68 -2.63
CA ILE A 404 -1.28 13.66 -3.73
C ILE A 404 0.07 13.85 -4.44
N LEU A 405 1.18 13.89 -3.67
CA LEU A 405 2.52 13.95 -4.25
C LEU A 405 2.85 12.67 -5.05
N GLY A 406 2.40 11.51 -4.57
CA GLY A 406 2.49 10.25 -5.29
C GLY A 406 1.66 10.24 -6.58
N ALA A 407 0.46 10.83 -6.56
CA ALA A 407 -0.38 10.98 -7.75
C ALA A 407 0.30 11.85 -8.82
N ILE A 408 0.86 12.98 -8.41
CA ILE A 408 1.63 13.87 -9.30
C ILE A 408 2.83 13.10 -9.88
N SER A 409 3.62 12.44 -9.05
CA SER A 409 4.80 11.68 -9.49
C SER A 409 4.44 10.55 -10.47
N CYS A 410 3.31 9.86 -10.24
CA CYS A 410 2.82 8.81 -11.12
C CYS A 410 2.42 9.32 -12.50
N LEU A 411 1.76 10.49 -12.58
CA LEU A 411 1.37 11.10 -13.85
C LEU A 411 2.57 11.70 -14.60
N LEU A 412 3.57 12.18 -13.87
CA LEU A 412 4.80 12.70 -14.46
C LEU A 412 5.58 11.60 -15.21
N GLY A 413 5.58 10.36 -14.74
CA GLY A 413 6.33 9.26 -15.35
C GLY A 413 6.12 9.12 -16.87
N PRO A 414 4.88 8.87 -17.34
CA PRO A 414 4.59 8.80 -18.78
C PRO A 414 4.91 10.10 -19.54
N ILE A 415 4.70 11.27 -18.90
CA ILE A 415 4.99 12.57 -19.51
C ILE A 415 6.50 12.74 -19.73
N LEU A 416 7.31 12.40 -18.72
CA LEU A 416 8.76 12.43 -18.80
C LEU A 416 9.26 11.53 -19.93
N THR A 417 8.83 10.27 -19.94
CA THR A 417 9.29 9.28 -20.91
C THR A 417 8.96 9.66 -22.36
N ILE A 418 7.86 10.38 -22.60
CA ILE A 418 7.36 10.63 -23.96
C ILE A 418 7.72 12.02 -24.45
N LYS A 419 7.75 13.03 -23.59
CA LYS A 419 7.90 14.43 -23.99
C LYS A 419 9.23 15.06 -23.62
N ILE A 420 9.85 14.62 -22.54
CA ILE A 420 11.02 15.26 -21.95
C ILE A 420 12.28 14.47 -22.30
N ILE A 421 12.24 13.15 -22.12
CA ILE A 421 13.37 12.31 -22.46
C ILE A 421 13.45 12.17 -23.98
N LYS A 422 14.44 12.81 -24.57
CA LYS A 422 14.76 12.73 -25.99
C LYS A 422 16.05 11.95 -26.22
N ASP A 423 17.00 12.12 -25.32
CA ASP A 423 18.35 11.58 -25.40
C ASP A 423 18.75 10.86 -24.10
N LEU A 424 19.83 10.10 -24.15
CA LEU A 424 20.37 9.39 -22.99
C LEU A 424 20.86 10.32 -21.88
N GLU A 425 21.27 11.54 -22.21
CA GLU A 425 21.70 12.57 -21.25
C GLU A 425 20.54 13.06 -20.37
N ASP A 426 19.33 13.08 -20.89
CA ASP A 426 18.14 13.47 -20.14
C ASP A 426 17.88 12.52 -18.95
N TYR A 427 18.19 11.22 -19.10
CA TYR A 427 18.09 10.26 -18.00
C TYR A 427 19.09 10.57 -16.88
N GLU A 428 20.31 11.02 -17.20
CA GLU A 428 21.31 11.37 -16.20
C GLU A 428 20.84 12.53 -15.32
N ILE A 429 20.24 13.56 -15.94
CA ILE A 429 19.68 14.70 -15.22
C ILE A 429 18.52 14.26 -14.33
N ILE A 430 17.61 13.43 -14.83
CA ILE A 430 16.44 12.96 -14.08
C ILE A 430 16.86 12.12 -12.87
N TYR A 431 17.83 11.22 -13.02
CA TYR A 431 18.34 10.42 -11.91
C TYR A 431 19.18 11.24 -10.94
N LEU A 432 19.89 12.28 -11.41
CA LEU A 432 20.57 13.23 -10.53
C LEU A 432 19.55 13.99 -9.63
N ILE A 433 18.45 14.44 -10.23
CA ILE A 433 17.34 15.05 -9.47
C ILE A 433 16.79 14.07 -8.43
N GLY A 434 16.57 12.81 -8.80
CA GLY A 434 16.16 11.75 -7.88
C GLY A 434 17.14 11.56 -6.72
N SER A 435 18.44 11.61 -6.99
CA SER A 435 19.50 11.51 -5.97
C SER A 435 19.47 12.69 -5.01
N ILE A 436 19.34 13.92 -5.51
CA ILE A 436 19.25 15.14 -4.69
C ILE A 436 18.00 15.10 -3.81
N CYS A 437 16.84 14.74 -4.37
CA CYS A 437 15.61 14.59 -3.60
C CYS A 437 15.74 13.55 -2.49
N SER A 438 16.35 12.41 -2.78
CA SER A 438 16.57 11.37 -1.77
C SER A 438 17.55 11.82 -0.67
N ALA A 439 18.56 12.64 -0.99
CA ALA A 439 19.45 13.25 -0.01
C ALA A 439 18.72 14.27 0.90
N ILE A 440 17.83 15.08 0.31
CA ILE A 440 16.95 15.98 1.06
C ILE A 440 16.05 15.18 2.02
N SER A 441 15.48 14.07 1.55
CA SER A 441 14.68 13.17 2.39
C SER A 441 15.50 12.58 3.55
N ALA A 442 16.75 12.15 3.31
CA ALA A 442 17.64 11.67 4.34
C ALA A 442 17.91 12.74 5.42
N PHE A 443 18.16 13.98 5.00
CA PHE A 443 18.37 15.10 5.89
C PHE A 443 17.14 15.35 6.77
N PHE A 444 15.95 15.47 6.18
CA PHE A 444 14.73 15.72 6.95
C PHE A 444 14.32 14.55 7.84
N THR A 445 14.70 13.32 7.51
CA THR A 445 14.46 12.14 8.36
C THR A 445 15.08 12.29 9.76
N LEU A 446 16.19 13.01 9.89
CA LEU A 446 16.86 13.25 11.18
C LEU A 446 16.01 14.10 12.14
N PHE A 447 15.10 14.91 11.61
CA PHE A 447 14.23 15.80 12.39
C PHE A 447 12.89 15.15 12.74
N ILE A 448 12.57 13.99 12.15
CA ILE A 448 11.34 13.26 12.49
C ILE A 448 11.56 12.51 13.81
N LYS A 449 11.10 13.10 14.91
CA LYS A 449 11.13 12.44 16.22
C LYS A 449 10.19 11.24 16.23
N TYR A 450 10.75 10.07 16.45
CA TYR A 450 10.01 8.82 16.56
C TYR A 450 10.38 8.16 17.90
N GLU A 451 9.56 8.42 18.92
CA GLU A 451 9.79 7.81 20.22
C GLU A 451 9.44 6.32 20.17
N LYS A 452 10.41 5.49 20.58
CA LYS A 452 10.14 4.08 20.84
C LYS A 452 9.39 4.01 22.17
N LYS A 453 8.16 3.46 22.23
CA LYS A 453 7.58 3.11 23.53
C LYS A 453 8.62 2.25 24.25
N LYS A 454 9.11 2.69 25.43
CA LYS A 454 9.96 1.85 26.28
C LYS A 454 9.17 0.57 26.58
N ALA A 455 9.77 -0.57 26.27
CA ALA A 455 9.21 -1.88 26.53
C ALA A 455 9.06 -2.11 28.03
#